data_66cb938161ce4c8b71f54a61c2390cbd
#
_entry.id   66cb938161ce4c8b71f54a61c2390cbd
#
_cell.length_a   1.000
_cell.length_b   1.000
_cell.length_c   1.000
_cell.angle_alpha   90.00
_cell.angle_beta   90.00
_cell.angle_gamma   90.00
#
_symmetry.space_group_name_H-M   'P 1'
#
loop_
_entity.id
_entity.type
_entity.pdbx_description
1 polymer ?
#
loop_
_entity_poly.entity_id
_entity_poly.type
_entity_poly.pdbx_seq_one_letter_code
_entity_poly.pdbx_strand_id
1 'polypeptide(L)'
;MELIQVSQICKALSDPNRLQIVQMLTQGEKCGCDLLEQLQIGQPTLSHHMKILGECGLVSARKEAKWSYYSLNCDQWTAFRDYIESIRCTCMPDEKGGCCCT
;
A
#
# COMPACT_ATOMS: atom_id res chain seq x y z
N MET A 1 -9.53 -10.25 7.58
CA MET A 1 -9.74 -9.38 6.40
C MET A 1 -10.47 -10.18 5.34
N GLU A 2 -11.42 -9.57 4.69
CA GLU A 2 -12.23 -10.25 3.69
C GLU A 2 -11.54 -10.25 2.33
N LEU A 3 -11.86 -11.26 1.52
CA LEU A 3 -11.24 -11.45 0.20
C LEU A 3 -11.45 -10.24 -0.71
N ILE A 4 -12.64 -9.62 -0.67
CA ILE A 4 -12.93 -8.44 -1.47
C ILE A 4 -12.03 -7.28 -1.06
N GLN A 5 -11.84 -7.06 0.24
CA GLN A 5 -10.95 -6.02 0.73
C GLN A 5 -9.51 -6.25 0.28
N VAL A 6 -9.06 -7.49 0.37
CA VAL A 6 -7.70 -7.86 -0.06
C VAL A 6 -7.53 -7.56 -1.55
N SER A 7 -8.52 -7.93 -2.35
CA SER A 7 -8.49 -7.67 -3.80
C SER A 7 -8.41 -6.18 -4.11
N GLN A 8 -9.16 -5.35 -3.37
CA GLN A 8 -9.13 -3.90 -3.55
C GLN A 8 -7.76 -3.33 -3.21
N ILE A 9 -7.15 -3.81 -2.14
CA ILE A 9 -5.81 -3.37 -1.76
C ILE A 9 -4.79 -3.79 -2.83
N CYS A 10 -4.89 -5.00 -3.35
CA CYS A 10 -4.01 -5.46 -4.42
C CYS A 10 -4.13 -4.57 -5.65
N LYS A 11 -5.34 -4.15 -6.01
CA LYS A 11 -5.54 -3.23 -7.13
C LYS A 11 -4.89 -1.88 -6.86
N ALA A 12 -5.04 -1.37 -5.63
CA ALA A 12 -4.42 -0.10 -5.25
C ALA A 12 -2.90 -0.17 -5.33
N LEU A 13 -2.32 -1.31 -5.00
CA LEU A 13 -0.87 -1.50 -5.00
C LEU A 13 -0.30 -1.89 -6.37
N SER A 14 -1.13 -2.01 -7.37
CA SER A 14 -0.67 -2.43 -8.71
C SER A 14 0.06 -1.34 -9.48
N ASP A 15 0.05 -0.11 -8.99
CA ASP A 15 0.75 1.02 -9.61
C ASP A 15 2.07 1.26 -8.87
N PRO A 16 3.20 1.41 -9.59
CA PRO A 16 4.50 1.62 -8.95
C PRO A 16 4.55 2.83 -8.02
N ASN A 17 3.92 3.93 -8.39
CA ASN A 17 3.90 5.13 -7.56
C ASN A 17 3.13 4.88 -6.26
N ARG A 18 2.00 4.19 -6.34
CA ARG A 18 1.22 3.88 -5.14
C ARG A 18 1.96 2.93 -4.21
N LEU A 19 2.63 1.94 -4.76
CA LEU A 19 3.44 1.04 -3.95
C LEU A 19 4.58 1.80 -3.26
N GLN A 20 5.23 2.71 -3.98
CA GLN A 20 6.29 3.53 -3.40
C GLN A 20 5.77 4.44 -2.30
N ILE A 21 4.58 5.02 -2.47
CA ILE A 21 3.94 5.84 -1.43
C ILE A 21 3.77 5.03 -0.15
N VAL A 22 3.25 3.81 -0.26
CA VAL A 22 3.07 2.96 0.91
C VAL A 22 4.41 2.69 1.60
N GLN A 23 5.45 2.38 0.82
CA GLN A 23 6.78 2.16 1.39
C GLN A 23 7.30 3.40 2.13
N MET A 24 7.08 4.58 1.57
CA MET A 24 7.50 5.82 2.21
C MET A 24 6.74 6.07 3.52
N LEU A 25 5.45 5.78 3.52
CA LEU A 25 4.60 6.01 4.70
C LEU A 25 4.84 5.00 5.82
N THR A 26 5.49 3.89 5.56
CA THR A 26 5.89 2.96 6.64
C THR A 26 6.89 3.61 7.59
N GLN A 27 7.56 4.66 7.16
CA GLN A 27 8.53 5.38 7.97
C GLN A 27 7.90 6.48 8.82
N GLY A 28 6.61 6.73 8.62
CA GLY A 28 5.89 7.76 9.35
C GLY A 28 5.08 8.66 8.43
N GLU A 29 4.33 9.57 9.04
CA GLU A 29 3.52 10.54 8.32
C GLU A 29 4.38 11.41 7.41
N LYS A 30 3.89 11.70 6.21
CA LYS A 30 4.57 12.53 5.23
C LYS A 30 3.65 13.64 4.73
N CYS A 31 4.22 14.81 4.50
CA CYS A 31 3.52 15.89 3.82
C CYS A 31 3.39 15.59 2.33
N GLY A 32 2.30 16.05 1.72
CA GLY A 32 2.12 15.89 0.28
C GLY A 32 3.29 16.46 -0.53
N CYS A 33 3.91 17.56 -0.07
CA CYS A 33 5.04 18.13 -0.77
C CYS A 33 6.26 17.20 -0.78
N ASP A 34 6.47 16.45 0.30
CA ASP A 34 7.56 15.47 0.32
C ASP A 34 7.32 14.35 -0.70
N LEU A 35 6.07 13.92 -0.81
CA LEU A 35 5.70 12.88 -1.77
C LEU A 35 5.86 13.36 -3.20
N LEU A 36 5.44 14.60 -3.49
CA LEU A 36 5.59 15.19 -4.81
C LEU A 36 7.06 15.28 -5.23
N GLU A 37 7.90 15.70 -4.29
CA GLU A 37 9.32 15.85 -4.56
C GLU A 37 9.98 14.51 -4.87
N GLN A 38 9.71 13.50 -4.06
CA GLN A 38 10.36 12.20 -4.23
C GLN A 38 9.83 11.42 -5.43
N LEU A 39 8.53 11.52 -5.69
CA LEU A 39 7.91 10.80 -6.81
C LEU A 39 8.04 11.55 -8.13
N GLN A 40 8.34 12.84 -8.07
CA GLN A 40 8.46 13.70 -9.26
C GLN A 40 7.21 13.64 -10.14
N ILE A 41 6.05 13.75 -9.49
CA ILE A 41 4.76 13.77 -10.16
C ILE A 41 4.04 15.08 -9.81
N GLY A 42 3.01 15.40 -10.59
CA GLY A 42 2.21 16.57 -10.34
C GLY A 42 1.16 16.38 -9.25
N GLN A 43 0.66 17.47 -8.73
CA GLN A 43 -0.35 17.47 -7.67
C GLN A 43 -1.62 16.69 -8.06
N PRO A 44 -2.17 16.84 -9.28
CA PRO A 44 -3.36 16.06 -9.65
C PRO A 44 -3.10 14.56 -9.66
N THR A 45 -1.92 14.15 -10.09
CA THR A 45 -1.55 12.73 -10.11
C THR A 45 -1.44 12.18 -8.69
N LEU A 46 -0.80 12.93 -7.79
CA LEU A 46 -0.71 12.53 -6.39
C LEU A 46 -2.10 12.42 -5.77
N SER A 47 -2.96 13.42 -5.99
CA SER A 47 -4.31 13.41 -5.45
C SER A 47 -5.09 12.19 -5.91
N HIS A 48 -4.94 11.79 -7.17
CA HIS A 48 -5.58 10.61 -7.71
C HIS A 48 -5.08 9.33 -7.00
N HIS A 49 -3.78 9.20 -6.83
CA HIS A 49 -3.20 8.05 -6.13
C HIS A 49 -3.66 7.98 -4.67
N MET A 50 -3.67 9.14 -3.99
CA MET A 50 -4.08 9.17 -2.59
C MET A 50 -5.56 8.86 -2.42
N LYS A 51 -6.39 9.26 -3.38
CA LYS A 51 -7.81 8.90 -3.37
C LYS A 51 -7.99 7.38 -3.43
N ILE A 52 -7.28 6.72 -4.33
CA ILE A 52 -7.37 5.28 -4.48
C ILE A 52 -6.89 4.57 -3.20
N LEU A 53 -5.76 5.00 -2.65
CA LEU A 53 -5.22 4.42 -1.42
C LEU A 53 -6.13 4.68 -0.22
N GLY A 54 -6.80 5.83 -0.19
CA GLY A 54 -7.76 6.15 0.86
C GLY A 54 -9.02 5.32 0.78
N GLU A 55 -9.51 5.07 -0.43
CA GLU A 55 -10.73 4.30 -0.64
C GLU A 55 -10.57 2.84 -0.19
N CYS A 56 -9.38 2.27 -0.33
CA CYS A 56 -9.14 0.91 0.14
C CYS A 56 -8.72 0.84 1.62
N GLY A 57 -8.65 1.99 2.28
CA GLY A 57 -8.39 2.05 3.71
C GLY A 57 -6.93 1.98 4.13
N LEU A 58 -5.99 1.99 3.18
CA LEU A 58 -4.56 1.89 3.52
C LEU A 58 -3.98 3.20 4.01
N VAL A 59 -4.49 4.32 3.55
CA VAL A 59 -3.92 5.63 3.83
C VAL A 59 -5.02 6.55 4.36
N SER A 60 -4.67 7.38 5.32
CA SER A 60 -5.53 8.46 5.78
C SER A 60 -4.85 9.80 5.54
N ALA A 61 -5.67 10.83 5.35
CA ALA A 61 -5.20 12.17 5.09
C ALA A 61 -5.67 13.08 6.20
N ARG A 62 -4.81 14.02 6.59
CA ARG A 62 -5.12 15.04 7.57
C ARG A 62 -4.72 16.38 6.98
N LYS A 63 -5.61 17.34 7.07
CA LYS A 63 -5.29 18.70 6.65
C LYS A 63 -4.98 19.58 7.85
N GLU A 64 -3.90 20.33 7.74
CA GLU A 64 -3.53 21.30 8.75
C GLU A 64 -3.13 22.57 8.01
N ALA A 65 -3.94 23.62 8.16
CA ALA A 65 -3.83 24.85 7.38
C ALA A 65 -3.95 24.50 5.89
N LYS A 66 -2.97 24.88 5.08
CA LYS A 66 -2.97 24.60 3.63
C LYS A 66 -2.22 23.33 3.26
N TRP A 67 -1.69 22.62 4.26
CA TRP A 67 -0.88 21.43 4.00
C TRP A 67 -1.70 20.16 4.21
N SER A 68 -1.43 19.16 3.38
CA SER A 68 -2.00 17.83 3.53
C SER A 68 -0.93 16.88 4.04
N TYR A 69 -1.27 16.11 5.04
CA TYR A 69 -0.38 15.08 5.61
C TYR A 69 -1.02 13.73 5.44
N TYR A 70 -0.23 12.77 5.04
CA TYR A 70 -0.71 11.42 4.78
C TYR A 70 -0.01 10.44 5.71
N SER A 71 -0.77 9.46 6.18
CA SER A 71 -0.24 8.42 7.06
C SER A 71 -0.79 7.07 6.65
N LEU A 72 0.01 6.04 6.88
CA LEU A 72 -0.39 4.67 6.63
C LEU A 72 -1.27 4.18 7.77
N ASN A 73 -2.37 3.52 7.43
CA ASN A 73 -3.16 2.81 8.42
C ASN A 73 -2.46 1.49 8.73
N CYS A 74 -1.67 1.49 9.80
CA CYS A 74 -0.83 0.35 10.14
C CYS A 74 -1.64 -0.89 10.46
N ASP A 75 -2.81 -0.74 11.08
CA ASP A 75 -3.68 -1.88 11.39
C ASP A 75 -4.16 -2.56 10.10
N GLN A 76 -4.58 -1.75 9.13
CA GLN A 76 -5.05 -2.27 7.85
C GLN A 76 -3.90 -2.91 7.07
N TRP A 77 -2.74 -2.27 7.08
CA TRP A 77 -1.55 -2.80 6.42
C TRP A 77 -1.13 -4.14 7.03
N THR A 78 -1.13 -4.22 8.37
CA THR A 78 -0.76 -5.45 9.07
C THR A 78 -1.76 -6.56 8.76
N ALA A 79 -3.05 -6.26 8.75
CA ALA A 79 -4.07 -7.25 8.42
C ALA A 79 -3.91 -7.78 6.99
N PHE A 80 -3.61 -6.88 6.05
CA PHE A 80 -3.36 -7.26 4.67
C PHE A 80 -2.13 -8.15 4.54
N ARG A 81 -1.03 -7.73 5.17
CA ARG A 81 0.21 -8.49 5.15
C ARG A 81 0.01 -9.89 5.75
N ASP A 82 -0.68 -9.98 6.88
CA ASP A 82 -0.93 -11.25 7.54
C ASP A 82 -1.80 -12.15 6.68
N TYR A 83 -2.78 -11.58 5.99
CA TYR A 83 -3.60 -12.35 5.07
C TYR A 83 -2.76 -12.94 3.94
N ILE A 84 -1.94 -12.12 3.31
CA ILE A 84 -1.06 -12.59 2.22
C ILE A 84 -0.10 -13.65 2.74
N GLU A 85 0.46 -13.44 3.91
CA GLU A 85 1.39 -14.39 4.52
C GLU A 85 0.72 -15.73 4.84
N SER A 86 -0.59 -15.72 5.11
CA SER A 86 -1.34 -16.96 5.36
C SER A 86 -1.50 -17.83 4.12
N ILE A 87 -1.33 -17.23 2.94
CA ILE A 87 -1.40 -17.97 1.68
C ILE A 87 -0.02 -18.57 1.42
N ARG A 88 0.14 -19.81 1.81
CA ARG A 88 1.42 -20.52 1.71
C ARG A 88 1.23 -21.81 0.95
N CYS A 89 2.29 -22.22 0.29
CA CYS A 89 2.32 -23.55 -0.30
C CYS A 89 2.30 -24.59 0.81
N THR A 90 1.38 -25.55 0.72
CA THR A 90 1.27 -26.61 1.70
C THR A 90 2.17 -27.79 1.37
N CYS A 91 2.73 -27.85 0.15
CA CYS A 91 3.69 -28.87 -0.22
C CYS A 91 5.08 -28.45 0.26
N MET A 92 5.89 -29.45 0.64
CA MET A 92 7.27 -29.19 1.04
C MET A 92 8.06 -28.73 -0.18
N PRO A 93 8.76 -27.59 -0.10
CA PRO A 93 9.70 -27.25 -1.16
C PRO A 93 10.83 -28.27 -1.16
N ASP A 94 11.21 -28.77 -2.32
CA ASP A 94 12.35 -29.67 -2.40
C ASP A 94 13.65 -28.84 -2.38
N GLU A 95 14.77 -29.55 -2.32
CA GLU A 95 16.08 -28.91 -2.27
C GLU A 95 16.41 -28.08 -3.50
N LYS A 96 15.67 -28.27 -4.57
CA LYS A 96 15.85 -27.51 -5.80
C LYS A 96 15.02 -26.25 -5.85
N GLY A 97 14.37 -25.94 -4.74
CA GLY A 97 13.57 -24.74 -4.63
C GLY A 97 12.25 -24.77 -5.38
N GLY A 98 11.87 -25.92 -5.90
CA GLY A 98 10.64 -26.06 -6.61
C GLY A 98 9.48 -26.29 -5.65
N CYS A 99 8.37 -25.62 -5.90
CA CYS A 99 7.12 -25.96 -5.24
C CYS A 99 6.29 -26.75 -6.24
N CYS A 100 5.61 -27.78 -5.76
CA CYS A 100 4.82 -28.64 -6.64
C CYS A 100 3.50 -28.01 -7.07
N CYS A 101 3.31 -26.73 -6.83
CA CYS A 101 2.14 -25.97 -7.24
C CYS A 101 2.30 -25.50 -8.69
N THR A 102 1.88 -26.26 -9.63
CA THR A 102 1.88 -25.81 -11.03
C THR A 102 0.49 -25.90 -11.60
#